data_4930804f0208319d4028b22f6fb131ae
#
_entry.id   4930804f0208319d4028b22f6fb131ae
#
_cell.length_a   1.000
_cell.length_b   1.000
_cell.length_c   1.000
_cell.angle_alpha   90.00
_cell.angle_beta   90.00
_cell.angle_gamma   90.00
#
_symmetry.space_group_name_H-M   'P 1'
#
loop_
_entity.id
_entity.type
_entity.pdbx_description
1 polymer ?
#
loop_
_entity_poly.entity_id
_entity_poly.type
_entity_poly.pdbx_seq_one_letter_code
_entity_poly.pdbx_strand_id
1 'polypeptide(L)'
;MKKSMLLGAMAAFALSAFSVLAQAKPLEAVATFTVIADMVHNVGGDRVHVTSLIGPNGDPHVYEPTPADAQALKQADVTFVSGLHLEGWLDRLIKASGYKGQPVVLSNGIKTRSMDEDGKRITDPHAWNSAANGVIYVGNIITALSKADPDGAAEYKANGERYIAQLKELDSYARTQIQAIPKAQRKVLTSHDAFGYFGDAYGVTFLSPLGFSTEAEPSAADVSKLIRQIKAEHVSAYFFENSGDPRLVKQIADASGAQPGGELYVESLSPADGPAATYAQMFRYNVDKLVAAMKGK
;
A
#
# COMPACT_ATOMS: atom_id res chain seq x y z
N MET A 1 -25.78 -83.36 -33.72
CA MET A 1 -26.39 -82.62 -32.65
C MET A 1 -25.29 -81.84 -31.92
N LYS A 2 -25.06 -80.58 -32.25
CA LYS A 2 -24.11 -79.71 -31.50
C LYS A 2 -24.84 -78.38 -31.26
N LYS A 3 -25.09 -78.10 -30.00
CA LYS A 3 -25.69 -76.83 -29.54
C LYS A 3 -24.58 -75.75 -29.40
N SER A 4 -24.71 -74.72 -30.17
CA SER A 4 -23.88 -73.49 -30.00
C SER A 4 -24.51 -72.53 -28.99
N MET A 5 -23.82 -72.29 -27.90
CA MET A 5 -24.15 -71.19 -26.94
C MET A 5 -23.50 -69.92 -27.40
N LEU A 6 -24.30 -68.91 -27.76
CA LEU A 6 -23.88 -67.52 -27.88
C LEU A 6 -23.78 -66.88 -26.51
N LEU A 7 -22.58 -66.46 -26.09
CA LEU A 7 -22.37 -65.54 -25.01
C LEU A 7 -22.46 -64.10 -25.55
N GLY A 8 -23.47 -63.37 -25.10
CA GLY A 8 -23.55 -61.93 -25.36
C GLY A 8 -22.74 -61.19 -24.31
N ALA A 9 -21.70 -60.50 -24.74
CA ALA A 9 -20.94 -59.56 -23.90
C ALA A 9 -21.65 -58.20 -23.89
N MET A 10 -22.23 -57.84 -22.73
CA MET A 10 -22.71 -56.49 -22.47
C MET A 10 -21.53 -55.60 -22.08
N ALA A 11 -21.09 -54.74 -22.98
CA ALA A 11 -20.12 -53.67 -22.68
C ALA A 11 -20.87 -52.49 -22.02
N ALA A 12 -20.70 -52.35 -20.71
CA ALA A 12 -21.15 -51.18 -19.99
C ALA A 12 -20.22 -50.01 -20.27
N PHE A 13 -20.65 -49.03 -21.08
CA PHE A 13 -19.96 -47.77 -21.31
C PHE A 13 -20.23 -46.87 -20.09
N ALA A 14 -19.27 -46.73 -19.18
CA ALA A 14 -19.29 -45.74 -18.12
C ALA A 14 -19.01 -44.37 -18.73
N LEU A 15 -20.05 -43.56 -18.96
CA LEU A 15 -19.91 -42.12 -19.25
C LEU A 15 -19.38 -41.41 -17.98
N SER A 16 -18.08 -41.18 -17.92
CA SER A 16 -17.49 -40.25 -16.98
C SER A 16 -17.90 -38.84 -17.38
N ALA A 17 -18.95 -38.29 -16.73
CA ALA A 17 -19.31 -36.90 -16.86
C ALA A 17 -18.19 -36.07 -16.22
N PHE A 18 -17.26 -35.59 -17.04
CA PHE A 18 -16.39 -34.49 -16.65
C PHE A 18 -17.26 -33.25 -16.48
N SER A 19 -17.64 -32.94 -15.25
CA SER A 19 -18.21 -31.63 -14.90
C SER A 19 -17.10 -30.61 -15.12
N VAL A 20 -17.15 -29.91 -16.25
CA VAL A 20 -16.39 -28.66 -16.44
C VAL A 20 -17.00 -27.68 -15.44
N LEU A 21 -16.36 -27.53 -14.30
CA LEU A 21 -16.68 -26.43 -13.37
C LEU A 21 -16.49 -25.15 -14.16
N ALA A 22 -17.57 -24.51 -14.55
CA ALA A 22 -17.53 -23.18 -15.13
C ALA A 22 -16.86 -22.28 -14.10
N GLN A 23 -15.63 -21.86 -14.37
CA GLN A 23 -14.92 -20.93 -13.53
C GLN A 23 -15.73 -19.63 -13.48
N ALA A 24 -16.17 -19.23 -12.30
CA ALA A 24 -16.90 -17.99 -12.13
C ALA A 24 -16.06 -16.82 -12.67
N LYS A 25 -16.71 -15.86 -13.30
CA LYS A 25 -16.02 -14.65 -13.76
C LYS A 25 -15.35 -13.99 -12.54
N PRO A 26 -14.06 -13.62 -12.63
CA PRO A 26 -13.41 -12.89 -11.55
C PRO A 26 -14.18 -11.61 -11.17
N LEU A 27 -14.17 -11.25 -9.89
CA LEU A 27 -14.65 -9.96 -9.43
C LEU A 27 -13.77 -8.84 -10.02
N GLU A 28 -14.42 -7.78 -10.51
CA GLU A 28 -13.73 -6.56 -10.91
C GLU A 28 -13.57 -5.64 -9.70
N ALA A 29 -12.36 -5.54 -9.19
CA ALA A 29 -12.02 -4.67 -8.06
C ALA A 29 -11.25 -3.44 -8.54
N VAL A 30 -11.59 -2.28 -7.98
CA VAL A 30 -10.82 -1.05 -8.14
C VAL A 30 -10.15 -0.71 -6.81
N ALA A 31 -8.88 -0.37 -6.85
CA ALA A 31 -8.12 0.17 -5.72
C ALA A 31 -7.57 1.55 -6.11
N THR A 32 -7.53 2.49 -5.18
CA THR A 32 -7.14 3.87 -5.50
C THR A 32 -5.68 4.02 -5.86
N PHE A 33 -4.77 3.24 -5.27
CA PHE A 33 -3.34 3.29 -5.57
C PHE A 33 -2.65 1.91 -5.39
N THR A 34 -1.44 1.78 -5.90
CA THR A 34 -0.75 0.50 -6.07
C THR A 34 -0.53 -0.27 -4.77
N VAL A 35 -0.28 0.40 -3.64
CA VAL A 35 -0.05 -0.26 -2.35
C VAL A 35 -1.27 -1.09 -1.92
N ILE A 36 -2.46 -0.48 -1.96
CA ILE A 36 -3.68 -1.22 -1.60
C ILE A 36 -4.13 -2.16 -2.71
N ALA A 37 -3.81 -1.88 -3.97
CA ALA A 37 -4.05 -2.81 -5.08
C ALA A 37 -3.28 -4.13 -4.90
N ASP A 38 -2.01 -4.07 -4.50
CA ASP A 38 -1.20 -5.25 -4.18
C ASP A 38 -1.80 -6.04 -3.00
N MET A 39 -2.25 -5.36 -1.94
CA MET A 39 -2.91 -6.01 -0.81
C MET A 39 -4.19 -6.75 -1.25
N VAL A 40 -5.02 -6.11 -2.09
CA VAL A 40 -6.24 -6.72 -2.63
C VAL A 40 -5.91 -7.92 -3.51
N HIS A 41 -4.89 -7.83 -4.36
CA HIS A 41 -4.43 -8.93 -5.19
C HIS A 41 -3.94 -10.12 -4.36
N ASN A 42 -3.16 -9.88 -3.30
CA ASN A 42 -2.67 -10.93 -2.41
C ASN A 42 -3.79 -11.70 -1.69
N VAL A 43 -4.90 -11.04 -1.38
CA VAL A 43 -6.08 -11.68 -0.76
C VAL A 43 -6.97 -12.33 -1.83
N GLY A 44 -7.23 -11.61 -2.94
CA GLY A 44 -8.17 -12.01 -3.98
C GLY A 44 -7.70 -13.17 -4.85
N GLY A 45 -6.36 -13.26 -5.06
CA GLY A 45 -5.79 -14.25 -5.98
C GLY A 45 -6.39 -14.16 -7.37
N ASP A 46 -6.52 -15.30 -8.04
CA ASP A 46 -7.07 -15.40 -9.41
C ASP A 46 -8.58 -15.13 -9.50
N ARG A 47 -9.28 -15.05 -8.34
CA ARG A 47 -10.72 -14.75 -8.29
C ARG A 47 -11.04 -13.27 -8.41
N VAL A 48 -10.03 -12.39 -8.34
CA VAL A 48 -10.23 -10.93 -8.34
C VAL A 48 -9.30 -10.30 -9.37
N HIS A 49 -9.88 -9.61 -10.33
CA HIS A 49 -9.15 -8.72 -11.22
C HIS A 49 -9.06 -7.34 -10.61
N VAL A 50 -7.84 -6.88 -10.29
CA VAL A 50 -7.62 -5.62 -9.58
C VAL A 50 -7.09 -4.55 -10.54
N THR A 51 -7.81 -3.43 -10.63
CA THR A 51 -7.36 -2.23 -11.33
C THR A 51 -6.93 -1.18 -10.32
N SER A 52 -5.68 -0.72 -10.38
CA SER A 52 -5.21 0.46 -9.64
C SER A 52 -5.49 1.72 -10.44
N LEU A 53 -6.14 2.72 -9.84
CA LEU A 53 -6.37 4.01 -10.52
C LEU A 53 -5.06 4.75 -10.70
N ILE A 54 -4.28 4.83 -9.62
CA ILE A 54 -2.96 5.45 -9.63
C ILE A 54 -1.93 4.36 -9.87
N GLY A 55 -1.10 4.55 -10.89
CA GLY A 55 -0.04 3.62 -11.27
C GLY A 55 1.22 3.73 -10.41
N PRO A 56 2.26 2.93 -10.72
CA PRO A 56 3.56 3.01 -10.06
C PRO A 56 4.15 4.43 -10.11
N ASN A 57 4.82 4.82 -9.02
CA ASN A 57 5.40 6.15 -8.81
C ASN A 57 4.40 7.32 -8.87
N GLY A 58 3.10 7.05 -8.82
CA GLY A 58 2.07 8.09 -8.78
C GLY A 58 1.83 8.62 -7.37
N ASP A 59 1.39 9.87 -7.28
CA ASP A 59 1.09 10.57 -6.04
C ASP A 59 -0.44 10.63 -5.82
N PRO A 60 -0.97 10.04 -4.73
CA PRO A 60 -2.40 10.04 -4.45
C PRO A 60 -2.95 11.39 -3.97
N HIS A 61 -2.12 12.32 -3.50
CA HIS A 61 -2.57 13.64 -3.03
C HIS A 61 -3.00 14.54 -4.17
N VAL A 62 -2.25 14.49 -5.28
CA VAL A 62 -2.40 15.41 -6.43
C VAL A 62 -2.98 14.72 -7.67
N TYR A 63 -3.56 13.55 -7.50
CA TYR A 63 -4.08 12.77 -8.61
C TYR A 63 -5.28 13.43 -9.29
N GLU A 64 -5.22 13.54 -10.60
CA GLU A 64 -6.32 13.99 -11.44
C GLU A 64 -6.98 12.81 -12.17
N PRO A 65 -8.18 12.38 -11.77
CA PRO A 65 -8.86 11.25 -12.39
C PRO A 65 -9.18 11.47 -13.87
N THR A 66 -9.02 10.41 -14.65
CA THR A 66 -9.28 10.37 -16.09
C THR A 66 -10.67 9.80 -16.41
N PRO A 67 -11.18 9.95 -17.65
CA PRO A 67 -12.39 9.25 -18.10
C PRO A 67 -12.27 7.72 -18.00
N ALA A 68 -11.06 7.15 -18.15
CA ALA A 68 -10.83 5.72 -18.02
C ALA A 68 -11.05 5.25 -16.56
N ASP A 69 -10.66 6.06 -15.57
CA ASP A 69 -10.88 5.77 -14.16
C ASP A 69 -12.37 5.78 -13.81
N ALA A 70 -13.12 6.74 -14.37
CA ALA A 70 -14.55 6.77 -14.21
C ALA A 70 -15.23 5.51 -14.81
N GLN A 71 -14.72 5.02 -15.92
CA GLN A 71 -15.23 3.80 -16.54
C GLN A 71 -14.86 2.55 -15.72
N ALA A 72 -13.62 2.45 -15.22
CA ALA A 72 -13.19 1.37 -14.36
C ALA A 72 -14.04 1.32 -13.08
N LEU A 73 -14.22 2.47 -12.42
CA LEU A 73 -15.03 2.57 -11.22
C LEU A 73 -16.50 2.18 -11.47
N LYS A 74 -17.09 2.59 -12.61
CA LYS A 74 -18.45 2.23 -12.98
C LYS A 74 -18.65 0.72 -13.14
N GLN A 75 -17.61 0.00 -13.59
CA GLN A 75 -17.65 -1.45 -13.83
C GLN A 75 -17.25 -2.27 -12.62
N ALA A 76 -16.73 -1.63 -11.57
CA ALA A 76 -16.24 -2.31 -10.38
C ALA A 76 -17.38 -2.96 -9.58
N ASP A 77 -17.20 -4.22 -9.20
CA ASP A 77 -18.03 -4.93 -8.24
C ASP A 77 -17.72 -4.45 -6.80
N VAL A 78 -16.43 -4.09 -6.53
CA VAL A 78 -15.98 -3.56 -5.25
C VAL A 78 -14.87 -2.54 -5.46
N THR A 79 -14.89 -1.46 -4.66
CA THR A 79 -13.88 -0.39 -4.69
C THR A 79 -13.21 -0.27 -3.33
N PHE A 80 -11.88 -0.25 -3.31
CA PHE A 80 -11.06 -0.13 -2.11
C PHE A 80 -10.36 1.20 -2.06
N VAL A 81 -10.40 1.85 -0.90
CA VAL A 81 -9.78 3.15 -0.62
C VAL A 81 -9.01 3.10 0.69
N SER A 82 -7.96 3.89 0.83
CA SER A 82 -7.28 4.01 2.11
C SER A 82 -8.16 4.74 3.14
N GLY A 83 -8.78 5.83 2.72
CA GLY A 83 -9.58 6.69 3.60
C GLY A 83 -8.74 7.72 4.35
N LEU A 84 -9.24 8.20 5.48
CA LEU A 84 -8.59 9.23 6.30
C LEU A 84 -8.32 10.54 5.53
N HIS A 85 -9.13 10.82 4.51
CA HIS A 85 -9.03 11.98 3.63
C HIS A 85 -7.82 11.99 2.68
N LEU A 86 -7.16 10.83 2.44
CA LEU A 86 -6.08 10.72 1.47
C LEU A 86 -6.57 11.08 0.07
N GLU A 87 -7.66 10.44 -0.35
CA GLU A 87 -8.20 10.52 -1.71
C GLU A 87 -9.20 11.70 -1.84
N GLY A 88 -8.73 12.95 -1.72
CA GLY A 88 -9.59 14.13 -1.76
C GLY A 88 -10.35 14.34 -3.08
N TRP A 89 -9.89 13.70 -4.17
CA TRP A 89 -10.50 13.71 -5.50
C TRP A 89 -11.61 12.66 -5.69
N LEU A 90 -11.70 11.66 -4.80
CA LEU A 90 -12.52 10.45 -5.00
C LEU A 90 -14.02 10.72 -5.09
N ASP A 91 -14.57 11.58 -4.24
CA ASP A 91 -16.02 11.88 -4.25
C ASP A 91 -16.49 12.45 -5.59
N ARG A 92 -15.65 13.28 -6.23
CA ARG A 92 -15.92 13.82 -7.57
C ARG A 92 -15.90 12.71 -8.61
N LEU A 93 -14.95 11.78 -8.52
CA LEU A 93 -14.87 10.64 -9.44
C LEU A 93 -16.05 9.68 -9.27
N ILE A 94 -16.44 9.33 -8.05
CA ILE A 94 -17.62 8.49 -7.77
C ILE A 94 -18.86 9.11 -8.41
N LYS A 95 -19.07 10.40 -8.19
CA LYS A 95 -20.22 11.12 -8.78
C LYS A 95 -20.18 11.10 -10.32
N ALA A 96 -19.01 11.33 -10.91
CA ALA A 96 -18.85 11.38 -12.36
C ALA A 96 -19.00 10.00 -13.01
N SER A 97 -18.51 8.93 -12.37
CA SER A 97 -18.58 7.56 -12.88
C SER A 97 -20.00 6.97 -12.85
N GLY A 98 -20.83 7.44 -11.91
CA GLY A 98 -22.13 6.83 -11.63
C GLY A 98 -22.04 5.49 -10.91
N TYR A 99 -20.91 5.20 -10.26
CA TYR A 99 -20.73 4.04 -9.38
C TYR A 99 -21.83 3.98 -8.32
N LYS A 100 -22.41 2.80 -8.09
CA LYS A 100 -23.54 2.61 -7.19
C LYS A 100 -23.14 1.95 -5.86
N GLY A 101 -21.93 1.39 -5.78
CA GLY A 101 -21.42 0.79 -4.56
C GLY A 101 -20.98 1.83 -3.54
N GLN A 102 -20.59 1.33 -2.38
CA GLN A 102 -19.90 2.14 -1.36
C GLN A 102 -18.44 1.70 -1.31
N PRO A 103 -17.47 2.63 -1.38
CA PRO A 103 -16.07 2.28 -1.23
C PRO A 103 -15.79 1.64 0.13
N VAL A 104 -14.96 0.60 0.11
CA VAL A 104 -14.47 -0.07 1.30
C VAL A 104 -13.27 0.69 1.84
N VAL A 105 -13.43 1.29 3.01
CA VAL A 105 -12.36 2.04 3.68
C VAL A 105 -11.45 1.08 4.43
N LEU A 106 -10.23 0.91 3.97
CA LEU A 106 -9.28 -0.08 4.49
C LEU A 106 -8.69 0.31 5.84
N SER A 107 -8.63 1.61 6.15
CA SER A 107 -8.18 2.12 7.45
C SER A 107 -9.20 1.99 8.59
N ASN A 108 -10.39 1.44 8.34
CA ASN A 108 -11.37 1.23 9.39
C ASN A 108 -10.80 0.30 10.48
N GLY A 109 -10.87 0.75 11.74
CA GLY A 109 -10.41 -0.01 12.90
C GLY A 109 -8.94 0.23 13.29
N ILE A 110 -8.18 1.05 12.56
CA ILE A 110 -6.85 1.47 13.00
C ILE A 110 -6.95 2.49 14.14
N LYS A 111 -5.90 2.55 14.96
CA LYS A 111 -5.71 3.67 15.88
C LYS A 111 -5.10 4.83 15.11
N THR A 112 -5.91 5.85 14.82
CA THR A 112 -5.46 7.03 14.07
C THR A 112 -4.48 7.88 14.90
N ARG A 113 -3.58 8.56 14.22
CA ARG A 113 -2.72 9.60 14.76
C ARG A 113 -3.04 10.94 14.11
N SER A 114 -2.62 12.02 14.75
CA SER A 114 -2.72 13.38 14.18
C SER A 114 -1.36 13.84 13.70
N MET A 115 -1.37 14.71 12.71
CA MET A 115 -0.23 15.50 12.25
C MET A 115 -0.59 16.97 12.20
N ASP A 116 0.39 17.85 12.10
CA ASP A 116 0.18 19.28 11.89
C ASP A 116 0.24 19.62 10.41
N GLU A 117 -0.71 20.40 9.95
CA GLU A 117 -0.76 20.94 8.59
C GLU A 117 -1.12 22.42 8.68
N ASP A 118 -0.16 23.29 8.41
CA ASP A 118 -0.33 24.75 8.49
C ASP A 118 -0.90 25.24 9.83
N GLY A 119 -0.42 24.65 10.94
CA GLY A 119 -0.89 24.98 12.30
C GLY A 119 -2.25 24.38 12.64
N LYS A 120 -2.81 23.51 11.81
CA LYS A 120 -4.05 22.75 12.09
C LYS A 120 -3.73 21.29 12.35
N ARG A 121 -4.34 20.72 13.38
CA ARG A 121 -4.27 19.29 13.61
C ARG A 121 -5.23 18.57 12.69
N ILE A 122 -4.70 17.73 11.82
CA ILE A 122 -5.47 16.85 10.95
C ILE A 122 -5.17 15.39 11.28
N THR A 123 -5.98 14.47 10.78
CA THR A 123 -5.68 13.03 10.85
C THR A 123 -4.63 12.70 9.80
N ASP A 124 -3.56 12.00 10.21
CA ASP A 124 -2.54 11.48 9.30
C ASP A 124 -3.13 10.32 8.48
N PRO A 125 -3.15 10.40 7.15
CA PRO A 125 -3.74 9.37 6.29
C PRO A 125 -2.81 8.20 5.99
N HIS A 126 -1.49 8.31 6.24
CA HIS A 126 -0.45 7.40 5.74
C HIS A 126 -0.34 6.10 6.57
N ALA A 127 -1.50 5.52 6.92
CA ALA A 127 -1.59 4.44 7.88
C ALA A 127 -0.91 3.14 7.43
N TRP A 128 -0.83 2.88 6.13
CA TRP A 128 -0.17 1.69 5.56
C TRP A 128 1.34 1.65 5.82
N ASN A 129 1.96 2.76 6.20
CA ASN A 129 3.38 2.81 6.58
C ASN A 129 3.69 2.13 7.93
N SER A 130 2.71 1.48 8.54
CA SER A 130 2.88 0.52 9.63
C SER A 130 2.42 -0.87 9.18
N ALA A 131 3.29 -1.88 9.25
CA ALA A 131 2.93 -3.25 8.88
C ALA A 131 1.80 -3.81 9.77
N ALA A 132 1.71 -3.37 11.03
CA ALA A 132 0.62 -3.73 11.93
C ALA A 132 -0.74 -3.17 11.44
N ASN A 133 -0.77 -1.95 10.89
CA ASN A 133 -1.96 -1.40 10.24
C ASN A 133 -2.28 -2.14 8.93
N GLY A 134 -1.26 -2.57 8.18
CA GLY A 134 -1.43 -3.43 7.01
C GLY A 134 -2.21 -4.70 7.31
N VAL A 135 -2.02 -5.30 8.49
CA VAL A 135 -2.82 -6.45 8.95
C VAL A 135 -4.31 -6.10 9.07
N ILE A 136 -4.64 -4.90 9.55
CA ILE A 136 -6.04 -4.44 9.64
C ILE A 136 -6.62 -4.22 8.24
N TYR A 137 -5.87 -3.60 7.33
CA TYR A 137 -6.25 -3.44 5.93
C TYR A 137 -6.61 -4.79 5.28
N VAL A 138 -5.75 -5.79 5.45
CA VAL A 138 -5.98 -7.14 4.92
C VAL A 138 -7.23 -7.77 5.51
N GLY A 139 -7.50 -7.58 6.81
CA GLY A 139 -8.74 -8.03 7.45
C GLY A 139 -10.00 -7.41 6.84
N ASN A 140 -9.95 -6.11 6.51
CA ASN A 140 -11.04 -5.40 5.84
C ASN A 140 -11.24 -5.89 4.40
N ILE A 141 -10.14 -6.19 3.67
CA ILE A 141 -10.19 -6.77 2.32
C ILE A 141 -10.85 -8.14 2.34
N ILE A 142 -10.43 -9.04 3.25
CA ILE A 142 -11.04 -10.39 3.41
C ILE A 142 -12.55 -10.26 3.60
N THR A 143 -12.96 -9.37 4.50
CA THR A 143 -14.38 -9.15 4.82
C THR A 143 -15.16 -8.66 3.61
N ALA A 144 -14.63 -7.70 2.87
CA ALA A 144 -15.28 -7.11 1.70
C ALA A 144 -15.39 -8.09 0.54
N LEU A 145 -14.30 -8.80 0.20
CA LEU A 145 -14.30 -9.80 -0.87
C LEU A 145 -15.22 -10.98 -0.54
N SER A 146 -15.20 -11.48 0.70
CA SER A 146 -16.10 -12.56 1.13
C SER A 146 -17.57 -12.18 1.09
N LYS A 147 -17.88 -10.88 1.26
CA LYS A 147 -19.26 -10.37 1.10
C LYS A 147 -19.66 -10.24 -0.36
N ALA A 148 -18.74 -9.82 -1.23
CA ALA A 148 -19.00 -9.63 -2.67
C ALA A 148 -19.07 -10.97 -3.43
N ASP A 149 -18.24 -11.95 -3.03
CA ASP A 149 -18.19 -13.31 -3.57
C ASP A 149 -18.16 -14.34 -2.43
N PRO A 150 -19.33 -14.75 -1.91
CA PRO A 150 -19.41 -15.73 -0.82
C PRO A 150 -18.81 -17.10 -1.18
N ASP A 151 -18.83 -17.51 -2.44
CA ASP A 151 -18.26 -18.77 -2.89
C ASP A 151 -16.72 -18.80 -2.80
N GLY A 152 -16.08 -17.63 -2.90
CA GLY A 152 -14.65 -17.43 -2.74
C GLY A 152 -14.18 -17.21 -1.29
N ALA A 153 -15.11 -17.08 -0.33
CA ALA A 153 -14.80 -16.65 1.04
C ALA A 153 -13.71 -17.48 1.75
N ALA A 154 -13.71 -18.81 1.54
CA ALA A 154 -12.70 -19.70 2.12
C ALA A 154 -11.30 -19.43 1.55
N GLU A 155 -11.21 -19.15 0.26
CA GLU A 155 -9.98 -18.84 -0.43
C GLU A 155 -9.43 -17.46 0.00
N TYR A 156 -10.27 -16.43 0.03
CA TYR A 156 -9.89 -15.09 0.51
C TYR A 156 -9.38 -15.13 1.94
N LYS A 157 -10.04 -15.92 2.81
CA LYS A 157 -9.58 -16.10 4.18
C LYS A 157 -8.21 -16.78 4.22
N ALA A 158 -8.00 -17.87 3.50
CA ALA A 158 -6.73 -18.60 3.48
C ALA A 158 -5.59 -17.75 2.91
N ASN A 159 -5.83 -17.01 1.82
CA ASN A 159 -4.86 -16.09 1.22
C ASN A 159 -4.51 -14.97 2.20
N GLY A 160 -5.54 -14.34 2.77
CA GLY A 160 -5.38 -13.24 3.72
C GLY A 160 -4.64 -13.67 4.99
N GLU A 161 -4.90 -14.85 5.55
CA GLU A 161 -4.19 -15.37 6.72
C GLU A 161 -2.69 -15.59 6.43
N ARG A 162 -2.34 -16.10 5.25
CA ARG A 162 -0.93 -16.20 4.81
C ARG A 162 -0.27 -14.83 4.69
N TYR A 163 -0.98 -13.88 4.08
CA TYR A 163 -0.44 -12.53 3.91
C TYR A 163 -0.32 -11.79 5.25
N ILE A 164 -1.27 -11.94 6.16
CA ILE A 164 -1.19 -11.43 7.55
C ILE A 164 0.03 -12.00 8.27
N ALA A 165 0.35 -13.29 8.10
CA ALA A 165 1.54 -13.89 8.70
C ALA A 165 2.82 -13.21 8.16
N GLN A 166 2.91 -12.98 6.84
CA GLN A 166 4.02 -12.26 6.21
C GLN A 166 4.16 -10.83 6.74
N LEU A 167 3.05 -10.09 6.91
CA LEU A 167 3.08 -8.72 7.43
C LEU A 167 3.54 -8.67 8.90
N LYS A 168 3.17 -9.66 9.72
CA LYS A 168 3.65 -9.78 11.09
C LYS A 168 5.16 -10.07 11.14
N GLU A 169 5.68 -10.86 10.22
CA GLU A 169 7.12 -11.08 10.08
C GLU A 169 7.85 -9.79 9.70
N LEU A 170 7.29 -9.01 8.77
CA LEU A 170 7.83 -7.70 8.41
C LEU A 170 7.82 -6.70 9.57
N ASP A 171 6.74 -6.66 10.37
CA ASP A 171 6.67 -5.83 11.59
C ASP A 171 7.78 -6.22 12.58
N SER A 172 7.96 -7.50 12.83
CA SER A 172 9.00 -8.02 13.71
C SER A 172 10.40 -7.74 13.17
N TYR A 173 10.59 -7.88 11.87
CA TYR A 173 11.83 -7.54 11.18
C TYR A 173 12.20 -6.07 11.38
N ALA A 174 11.26 -5.16 11.08
CA ALA A 174 11.48 -3.72 11.22
C ALA A 174 11.84 -3.35 12.67
N ARG A 175 11.11 -3.88 13.66
CA ARG A 175 11.40 -3.66 15.07
C ARG A 175 12.82 -4.10 15.43
N THR A 176 13.20 -5.31 15.03
CA THR A 176 14.52 -5.86 15.33
C THR A 176 15.63 -5.04 14.71
N GLN A 177 15.53 -4.71 13.42
CA GLN A 177 16.56 -3.98 12.70
C GLN A 177 16.73 -2.55 13.22
N ILE A 178 15.63 -1.85 13.48
CA ILE A 178 15.65 -0.46 13.93
C ILE A 178 16.08 -0.37 15.40
N GLN A 179 15.62 -1.29 16.25
CA GLN A 179 16.03 -1.30 17.67
C GLN A 179 17.53 -1.56 17.88
N ALA A 180 18.20 -2.20 16.93
CA ALA A 180 19.64 -2.38 16.95
C ALA A 180 20.45 -1.09 16.73
N ILE A 181 19.79 0.01 16.33
CA ILE A 181 20.41 1.33 16.11
C ILE A 181 20.26 2.15 17.39
N PRO A 182 21.28 2.89 17.85
CA PRO A 182 21.15 3.80 18.98
C PRO A 182 20.03 4.83 18.74
N LYS A 183 19.18 5.09 19.74
CA LYS A 183 18.02 5.99 19.62
C LYS A 183 18.39 7.38 19.08
N ALA A 184 19.55 7.92 19.46
CA ALA A 184 20.01 9.23 19.01
C ALA A 184 20.28 9.29 17.49
N GLN A 185 20.54 8.14 16.84
CA GLN A 185 20.81 8.04 15.42
C GLN A 185 19.55 7.76 14.58
N ARG A 186 18.39 7.52 15.23
CA ARG A 186 17.14 7.19 14.53
C ARG A 186 16.40 8.45 14.09
N LYS A 187 17.10 9.36 13.39
CA LYS A 187 16.54 10.60 12.85
C LYS A 187 16.95 10.76 11.39
N VAL A 188 15.97 11.00 10.53
CA VAL A 188 16.17 11.15 9.08
C VAL A 188 15.32 12.29 8.53
N LEU A 189 15.71 12.80 7.36
CA LEU A 189 14.95 13.77 6.58
C LEU A 189 14.28 13.05 5.40
N THR A 190 12.98 13.31 5.18
CA THR A 190 12.19 12.83 4.03
C THR A 190 11.58 14.01 3.28
N SER A 191 10.95 13.77 2.12
CA SER A 191 10.38 14.84 1.30
C SER A 191 9.13 15.46 1.92
N HIS A 192 8.20 14.62 2.46
CA HIS A 192 6.99 15.08 3.14
C HIS A 192 6.70 14.25 4.40
N ASP A 193 5.70 14.65 5.21
CA ASP A 193 5.34 13.99 6.48
C ASP A 193 4.42 12.79 6.27
N ALA A 194 4.96 11.70 5.72
CA ALA A 194 4.21 10.47 5.45
C ALA A 194 4.58 9.29 6.36
N PHE A 195 5.67 9.39 7.12
CA PHE A 195 6.17 8.27 7.90
C PHE A 195 5.77 8.30 9.38
N GLY A 196 4.74 9.07 9.74
CA GLY A 196 4.34 9.21 11.13
C GLY A 196 3.97 7.89 11.80
N TYR A 197 3.15 7.05 11.16
CA TYR A 197 2.81 5.71 11.69
C TYR A 197 4.02 4.78 11.77
N PHE A 198 4.95 4.87 10.83
CA PHE A 198 6.21 4.13 10.88
C PHE A 198 7.06 4.60 12.08
N GLY A 199 7.19 5.92 12.27
CA GLY A 199 7.92 6.52 13.37
C GLY A 199 7.39 6.07 14.74
N ASP A 200 6.06 6.11 14.91
CA ASP A 200 5.38 5.66 16.13
C ASP A 200 5.57 4.15 16.38
N ALA A 201 5.53 3.33 15.32
CA ALA A 201 5.65 1.88 15.44
C ALA A 201 7.08 1.40 15.74
N TYR A 202 8.09 2.04 15.15
CA TYR A 202 9.46 1.53 15.17
C TYR A 202 10.46 2.45 15.87
N GLY A 203 10.07 3.64 16.26
CA GLY A 203 10.89 4.59 17.02
C GLY A 203 11.93 5.33 16.18
N VAL A 204 11.54 5.76 14.98
CA VAL A 204 12.30 6.63 14.09
C VAL A 204 11.67 8.01 14.09
N THR A 205 12.48 9.07 14.13
CA THR A 205 12.03 10.45 13.98
C THR A 205 12.25 10.89 12.53
N PHE A 206 11.18 11.28 11.87
CA PHE A 206 11.20 11.83 10.52
C PHE A 206 11.04 13.35 10.60
N LEU A 207 11.87 14.06 9.89
CA LEU A 207 11.76 15.49 9.63
C LEU A 207 11.43 15.67 8.15
N SER A 208 10.59 16.63 7.81
CA SER A 208 10.21 16.89 6.43
C SER A 208 9.97 18.39 6.18
N PRO A 209 10.23 18.90 4.96
CA PRO A 209 9.90 20.27 4.59
C PRO A 209 8.43 20.45 4.24
N LEU A 210 7.77 19.41 3.74
CA LEU A 210 6.35 19.40 3.38
C LEU A 210 5.55 18.68 4.46
N GLY A 211 4.32 19.14 4.69
CA GLY A 211 3.36 18.50 5.57
C GLY A 211 2.67 17.31 4.89
N PHE A 212 1.37 17.19 5.10
CA PHE A 212 0.50 16.20 4.47
C PHE A 212 0.41 16.38 2.95
N SER A 213 0.24 17.63 2.50
CA SER A 213 0.07 17.93 1.09
C SER A 213 1.41 18.08 0.40
N THR A 214 1.58 17.36 -0.71
CA THR A 214 2.73 17.50 -1.61
C THR A 214 2.58 18.70 -2.57
N GLU A 215 1.39 19.34 -2.63
CA GLU A 215 1.11 20.51 -3.47
C GLU A 215 1.67 21.82 -2.89
N ALA A 216 1.74 21.92 -1.56
CA ALA A 216 2.12 23.16 -0.89
C ALA A 216 3.65 23.31 -0.88
N GLU A 217 4.14 24.46 -1.36
CA GLU A 217 5.55 24.82 -1.17
C GLU A 217 5.76 25.44 0.23
N PRO A 218 6.77 24.96 1.01
CA PRO A 218 7.06 25.55 2.30
C PRO A 218 7.60 26.95 2.17
N SER A 219 7.35 27.82 3.15
CA SER A 219 7.93 29.15 3.16
C SER A 219 9.45 29.11 3.33
N ALA A 220 10.16 30.13 2.85
CA ALA A 220 11.61 30.25 3.04
C ALA A 220 11.99 30.27 4.55
N ALA A 221 11.10 30.78 5.40
CA ALA A 221 11.30 30.79 6.86
C ALA A 221 11.25 29.38 7.44
N ASP A 222 10.29 28.56 7.01
CA ASP A 222 10.14 27.15 7.46
C ASP A 222 11.32 26.30 6.99
N VAL A 223 11.73 26.45 5.73
CA VAL A 223 12.95 25.80 5.20
C VAL A 223 14.18 26.17 6.03
N SER A 224 14.37 27.47 6.34
CA SER A 224 15.49 27.95 7.16
C SER A 224 15.43 27.40 8.59
N LYS A 225 14.23 27.28 9.18
CA LYS A 225 14.02 26.68 10.50
C LYS A 225 14.37 25.20 10.49
N LEU A 226 13.91 24.46 9.46
CA LEU A 226 14.19 23.03 9.31
C LEU A 226 15.70 22.77 9.13
N ILE A 227 16.41 23.55 8.31
CA ILE A 227 17.87 23.42 8.15
C ILE A 227 18.59 23.60 9.49
N ARG A 228 18.19 24.58 10.31
CA ARG A 228 18.77 24.79 11.66
C ARG A 228 18.48 23.58 12.57
N GLN A 229 17.26 23.05 12.52
CA GLN A 229 16.85 21.88 13.30
C GLN A 229 17.67 20.64 12.90
N ILE A 230 17.80 20.34 11.60
CA ILE A 230 18.60 19.22 11.09
C ILE A 230 20.03 19.29 11.62
N LYS A 231 20.66 20.48 11.59
CA LYS A 231 22.02 20.69 12.14
C LYS A 231 22.08 20.47 13.65
N ALA A 232 21.16 21.07 14.38
CA ALA A 232 21.11 21.00 15.85
C ALA A 232 20.84 19.56 16.35
N GLU A 233 20.04 18.81 15.64
CA GLU A 233 19.67 17.44 15.98
C GLU A 233 20.59 16.38 15.37
N HIS A 234 21.60 16.81 14.62
CA HIS A 234 22.59 15.93 13.95
C HIS A 234 21.93 14.86 13.07
N VAL A 235 20.91 15.26 12.27
CA VAL A 235 20.28 14.38 11.30
C VAL A 235 21.28 14.06 10.20
N SER A 236 21.68 12.80 10.08
CA SER A 236 22.80 12.40 9.24
C SER A 236 22.41 12.05 7.80
N ALA A 237 21.16 11.67 7.56
CA ALA A 237 20.73 11.18 6.27
C ALA A 237 19.41 11.82 5.79
N TYR A 238 19.29 11.98 4.47
CA TYR A 238 18.04 12.35 3.82
C TYR A 238 17.63 11.31 2.79
N PHE A 239 16.32 11.25 2.54
CA PHE A 239 15.72 10.41 1.54
C PHE A 239 14.80 11.24 0.66
N PHE A 240 14.79 10.94 -0.62
CA PHE A 240 13.73 11.40 -1.53
C PHE A 240 12.71 10.27 -1.74
N GLU A 241 11.53 10.63 -2.21
CA GLU A 241 10.42 9.71 -2.38
C GLU A 241 10.12 9.49 -3.86
N ASN A 242 9.72 8.28 -4.20
CA ASN A 242 9.52 7.86 -5.59
C ASN A 242 8.38 8.59 -6.32
N SER A 243 7.42 9.17 -5.57
CA SER A 243 6.27 9.91 -6.12
C SER A 243 6.48 11.42 -6.17
N GLY A 244 7.58 11.96 -5.59
CA GLY A 244 7.79 13.38 -5.39
C GLY A 244 8.97 13.97 -6.15
N ASP A 245 9.05 15.33 -6.17
CA ASP A 245 10.19 16.07 -6.69
C ASP A 245 11.33 16.11 -5.65
N PRO A 246 12.52 15.55 -5.94
CA PRO A 246 13.60 15.47 -4.97
C PRO A 246 14.35 16.79 -4.76
N ARG A 247 14.09 17.84 -5.56
CA ARG A 247 14.90 19.07 -5.58
C ARG A 247 14.92 19.78 -4.24
N LEU A 248 13.77 19.94 -3.60
CA LEU A 248 13.67 20.66 -2.32
C LEU A 248 14.40 19.91 -1.19
N VAL A 249 14.15 18.63 -1.02
CA VAL A 249 14.79 17.83 0.05
C VAL A 249 16.30 17.77 -0.15
N LYS A 250 16.75 17.69 -1.41
CA LYS A 250 18.18 17.74 -1.75
C LYS A 250 18.80 19.09 -1.42
N GLN A 251 18.15 20.22 -1.76
CA GLN A 251 18.64 21.56 -1.41
C GLN A 251 18.78 21.74 0.10
N ILE A 252 17.82 21.24 0.88
CA ILE A 252 17.86 21.28 2.35
C ILE A 252 19.01 20.42 2.88
N ALA A 253 19.21 19.22 2.31
CA ALA A 253 20.29 18.32 2.68
C ALA A 253 21.66 18.96 2.41
N ASP A 254 21.87 19.52 1.22
CA ASP A 254 23.11 20.22 0.85
C ASP A 254 23.42 21.38 1.82
N ALA A 255 22.39 22.15 2.23
CA ALA A 255 22.53 23.25 3.18
C ALA A 255 22.73 22.79 4.63
N SER A 256 22.27 21.61 5.01
CA SER A 256 22.35 21.07 6.38
C SER A 256 23.51 20.11 6.61
N GLY A 257 24.05 19.51 5.55
CA GLY A 257 25.13 18.51 5.60
C GLY A 257 24.62 17.06 5.73
N ALA A 258 23.30 16.83 5.59
CA ALA A 258 22.73 15.49 5.57
C ALA A 258 23.18 14.72 4.33
N GLN A 259 23.54 13.45 4.47
CA GLN A 259 24.05 12.60 3.40
C GLN A 259 22.91 11.86 2.69
N PRO A 260 23.03 11.52 1.39
CA PRO A 260 21.99 10.79 0.67
C PRO A 260 21.81 9.37 1.22
N GLY A 261 20.62 9.05 1.70
CA GLY A 261 20.19 7.70 2.08
C GLY A 261 19.60 6.90 0.91
N GLY A 262 19.18 7.61 -0.14
CA GLY A 262 18.58 7.05 -1.33
C GLY A 262 17.09 7.34 -1.47
N GLU A 263 16.41 6.53 -2.27
CA GLU A 263 14.97 6.60 -2.51
C GLU A 263 14.20 5.75 -1.51
N LEU A 264 13.04 6.25 -1.07
CA LEU A 264 12.02 5.48 -0.35
C LEU A 264 10.74 5.40 -1.17
N TYR A 265 10.03 4.31 -1.06
CA TYR A 265 8.71 4.11 -1.63
C TYR A 265 7.67 4.33 -0.54
N VAL A 266 6.81 5.32 -0.72
CA VAL A 266 5.92 5.80 0.35
C VAL A 266 4.47 5.52 0.05
N GLU A 267 3.98 6.03 -1.07
CA GLU A 267 2.58 6.04 -1.46
C GLU A 267 2.29 5.18 -2.69
N SER A 268 3.34 4.80 -3.40
CA SER A 268 3.21 3.94 -4.57
C SER A 268 4.35 2.93 -4.64
N LEU A 269 4.05 1.82 -5.29
CA LEU A 269 5.03 0.77 -5.58
C LEU A 269 5.88 1.17 -6.77
N SER A 270 7.03 0.52 -6.92
CA SER A 270 7.81 0.59 -8.15
C SER A 270 7.10 -0.13 -9.31
N PRO A 271 7.52 0.09 -10.56
CA PRO A 271 7.22 -0.83 -11.65
C PRO A 271 7.60 -2.28 -11.30
N ALA A 272 7.04 -3.24 -12.05
CA ALA A 272 7.18 -4.67 -11.76
C ALA A 272 8.63 -5.19 -11.76
N ASP A 273 9.52 -4.55 -12.48
CA ASP A 273 10.97 -4.82 -12.54
C ASP A 273 11.80 -4.02 -11.52
N GLY A 274 11.15 -3.19 -10.72
CA GLY A 274 11.79 -2.36 -9.70
C GLY A 274 11.91 -3.08 -8.34
N PRO A 275 12.59 -2.43 -7.37
CA PRO A 275 12.93 -3.06 -6.10
C PRO A 275 11.76 -3.14 -5.10
N ALA A 276 10.66 -2.45 -5.35
CA ALA A 276 9.51 -2.31 -4.46
C ALA A 276 8.19 -2.60 -5.20
N ALA A 277 8.16 -3.67 -6.01
CA ALA A 277 7.01 -4.01 -6.86
C ALA A 277 5.80 -4.57 -6.09
N THR A 278 5.96 -4.96 -4.82
CA THR A 278 4.88 -5.37 -3.90
C THR A 278 4.99 -4.60 -2.59
N TYR A 279 3.89 -4.50 -1.84
CA TYR A 279 3.91 -3.85 -0.52
C TYR A 279 4.93 -4.48 0.44
N ALA A 280 5.04 -5.80 0.45
CA ALA A 280 6.01 -6.49 1.28
C ALA A 280 7.46 -6.16 0.88
N GLN A 281 7.76 -6.07 -0.42
CA GLN A 281 9.06 -5.66 -0.93
C GLN A 281 9.34 -4.19 -0.60
N MET A 282 8.38 -3.31 -0.84
CA MET A 282 8.44 -1.88 -0.51
C MET A 282 8.79 -1.67 0.97
N PHE A 283 8.05 -2.32 1.85
CA PHE A 283 8.24 -2.18 3.29
C PHE A 283 9.63 -2.65 3.73
N ARG A 284 10.07 -3.82 3.27
CA ARG A 284 11.40 -4.35 3.55
C ARG A 284 12.50 -3.45 2.99
N TYR A 285 12.37 -3.03 1.75
CA TYR A 285 13.32 -2.12 1.09
C TYR A 285 13.49 -0.82 1.88
N ASN A 286 12.38 -0.19 2.30
CA ASN A 286 12.42 1.03 3.10
C ASN A 286 13.13 0.80 4.45
N VAL A 287 12.82 -0.30 5.14
CA VAL A 287 13.51 -0.64 6.40
C VAL A 287 15.01 -0.78 6.18
N ASP A 288 15.43 -1.52 5.14
CA ASP A 288 16.84 -1.77 4.84
C ASP A 288 17.59 -0.46 4.51
N LYS A 289 16.97 0.43 3.71
CA LYS A 289 17.52 1.75 3.38
C LYS A 289 17.66 2.65 4.61
N LEU A 290 16.61 2.74 5.42
CA LEU A 290 16.62 3.51 6.67
C LEU A 290 17.71 3.01 7.62
N VAL A 291 17.80 1.69 7.82
CA VAL A 291 18.80 1.07 8.70
C VAL A 291 20.22 1.31 8.22
N ALA A 292 20.48 1.16 6.91
CA ALA A 292 21.80 1.41 6.34
C ALA A 292 22.24 2.86 6.54
N ALA A 293 21.37 3.82 6.25
CA ALA A 293 21.69 5.24 6.40
C ALA A 293 21.87 5.66 7.87
N MET A 294 21.01 5.19 8.78
CA MET A 294 21.12 5.48 10.21
C MET A 294 22.37 4.85 10.87
N LYS A 295 22.91 3.78 10.30
CA LYS A 295 24.19 3.18 10.73
C LYS A 295 25.43 3.91 10.19
N GLY A 296 25.25 4.88 9.29
CA GLY A 296 26.36 5.63 8.67
C GLY A 296 27.17 4.79 7.68
N LYS A 297 26.49 3.90 6.94
CA LYS A 297 27.11 3.06 5.91
C LYS A 297 26.68 3.47 4.53
#